data_92e017ca28d24e8641d4a4669529d721
#
_entry.id   92e017ca28d24e8641d4a4669529d721
#
_cell.length_a   1.000
_cell.length_b   1.000
_cell.length_c   1.000
_cell.angle_alpha   90.00
_cell.angle_beta   90.00
_cell.angle_gamma   90.00
#
_symmetry.space_group_name_H-M   'P 1'
#
loop_
_entity.id
_entity.type
_entity.pdbx_description
1 polymer ?
#
loop_
_entity_poly.entity_id
_entity_poly.type
_entity_poly.pdbx_seq_one_letter_code
_entity_poly.pdbx_strand_id
1 'polypeptide(L)'
;MAKLNLETLEKWLWDSANILRGHIDSSDFKNYIFGLMFLKRASDQFFEEAKIAVEKEGVDLEEAIEDEDYHRFFIPKNAWWSEIAKKTENIGQAIDQAFSSIEEYNSSLEGVMTAVHFGDSEKLPDSLLSRLLQHFNKYSLANSDLENPDILGNSYEYLIRQFADDSGKKGGEFYTPKEVVQLLVQLIKPEAGNSIYDPTCGSGGMLIESAHYIAKNGGMLGEYVDCTLKGQEKNLGTWAVCKINMIVHNFKDSDIRKGDTLGSPKHIINGELETFDRVIANPPFSLSNWWEAAEVDIKTDVKGKPVTPDYKSLVSDEYGRFKYGIPPRSYGDLAFLQHMLSVLKQNGKMGIVLPHGVLFRGSSEGKIREALLQNDFIEAIIGLPEKLFYNTGIPASIIIINKSKPQELKNKVIIIDASKEYKEGKNQNTLNPESIEKTVKAYEGMQDIEKFMRIVPLEEIKENDYNLNIARYIDTSSEEEIINIENVINKIADIEEKEKEIDTKLNEYLKILGFVS
;
A
#
# COMPACT_ATOMS: atom_id res chain seq x y z
N MET A 1 30.98 6.97 -18.56
CA MET A 1 30.65 7.52 -17.22
C MET A 1 30.29 6.37 -16.31
N ALA A 2 30.37 6.51 -14.97
CA ALA A 2 29.85 5.49 -14.08
C ALA A 2 28.32 5.46 -14.23
N LYS A 3 27.73 4.25 -14.28
CA LYS A 3 26.29 4.08 -14.36
C LYS A 3 25.62 4.62 -13.09
N LEU A 4 24.40 5.15 -13.23
CA LEU A 4 23.63 5.67 -12.11
C LEU A 4 23.17 4.53 -11.21
N ASN A 5 23.53 4.58 -9.91
CA ASN A 5 23.13 3.60 -8.92
C ASN A 5 21.91 4.07 -8.11
N LEU A 6 21.28 3.16 -7.36
CA LEU A 6 20.06 3.41 -6.60
C LEU A 6 20.22 4.56 -5.59
N GLU A 7 21.27 4.56 -4.77
CA GLU A 7 21.48 5.58 -3.72
C GLU A 7 21.59 7.00 -4.30
N THR A 8 22.35 7.13 -5.41
CA THR A 8 22.49 8.42 -6.10
C THR A 8 21.17 8.88 -6.71
N LEU A 9 20.40 7.93 -7.27
CA LEU A 9 19.09 8.21 -7.87
C LEU A 9 18.06 8.65 -6.82
N GLU A 10 17.96 7.93 -5.69
CA GLU A 10 17.09 8.27 -4.57
C GLU A 10 17.38 9.67 -4.03
N LYS A 11 18.65 9.98 -3.78
CA LYS A 11 19.07 11.29 -3.31
C LYS A 11 18.75 12.39 -4.30
N TRP A 12 19.05 12.17 -5.57
CA TRP A 12 18.78 13.13 -6.63
C TRP A 12 17.28 13.42 -6.79
N LEU A 13 16.45 12.39 -6.75
CA LEU A 13 15.01 12.54 -6.80
C LEU A 13 14.45 13.25 -5.54
N TRP A 14 14.98 12.93 -4.36
CA TRP A 14 14.61 13.62 -3.13
C TRP A 14 15.02 15.10 -3.14
N ASP A 15 16.17 15.43 -3.71
CA ASP A 15 16.60 16.82 -3.86
C ASP A 15 15.65 17.65 -4.74
N SER A 16 14.93 17.03 -5.69
CA SER A 16 13.89 17.71 -6.46
C SER A 16 12.72 18.19 -5.60
N ALA A 17 12.36 17.46 -4.54
CA ALA A 17 11.34 17.87 -3.59
C ALA A 17 11.75 19.14 -2.83
N ASN A 18 13.04 19.31 -2.53
CA ASN A 18 13.55 20.52 -1.89
C ASN A 18 13.41 21.77 -2.78
N ILE A 19 13.41 21.59 -4.11
CA ILE A 19 13.18 22.70 -5.06
C ILE A 19 11.72 23.16 -5.01
N LEU A 20 10.76 22.24 -4.81
CA LEU A 20 9.32 22.53 -4.73
C LEU A 20 8.88 23.09 -3.36
N ARG A 21 9.70 22.88 -2.32
CA ARG A 21 9.36 23.24 -0.94
C ARG A 21 9.10 24.75 -0.82
N GLY A 22 7.97 25.09 -0.19
CA GLY A 22 7.53 26.47 -0.01
C GLY A 22 6.69 27.05 -1.16
N HIS A 23 6.51 26.32 -2.27
CA HIS A 23 5.68 26.73 -3.41
C HIS A 23 4.37 25.94 -3.48
N ILE A 24 4.40 24.66 -3.19
CA ILE A 24 3.25 23.75 -3.21
C ILE A 24 3.17 22.93 -1.92
N ASP A 25 2.02 22.30 -1.67
CA ASP A 25 1.84 21.38 -0.53
C ASP A 25 2.73 20.14 -0.70
N SER A 26 3.33 19.68 0.40
CA SER A 26 4.20 18.50 0.37
C SER A 26 3.47 17.22 -0.08
N SER A 27 2.15 17.15 0.14
CA SER A 27 1.31 16.04 -0.35
C SER A 27 1.26 15.95 -1.88
N ASP A 28 1.51 17.05 -2.59
CA ASP A 28 1.42 17.15 -4.03
C ASP A 28 2.78 17.01 -4.74
N PHE A 29 3.92 17.10 -4.00
CA PHE A 29 5.27 16.99 -4.59
C PHE A 29 5.41 15.74 -5.48
N LYS A 30 4.90 14.62 -5.00
CA LYS A 30 4.95 13.33 -5.72
C LYS A 30 4.42 13.44 -7.14
N ASN A 31 3.29 14.12 -7.34
CA ASN A 31 2.63 14.20 -8.63
C ASN A 31 3.53 14.92 -9.66
N TYR A 32 4.13 16.05 -9.27
CA TYR A 32 5.00 16.85 -10.15
C TYR A 32 6.34 16.16 -10.40
N ILE A 33 6.96 15.59 -9.37
CA ILE A 33 8.26 14.91 -9.50
C ILE A 33 8.11 13.66 -10.37
N PHE A 34 7.06 12.87 -10.16
CA PHE A 34 6.79 11.67 -10.93
C PHE A 34 6.44 11.98 -12.38
N GLY A 35 5.66 13.02 -12.63
CA GLY A 35 5.38 13.46 -13.99
C GLY A 35 6.66 13.83 -14.75
N LEU A 36 7.54 14.66 -14.16
CA LEU A 36 8.81 15.05 -14.79
C LEU A 36 9.78 13.88 -14.93
N MET A 37 9.87 13.00 -13.92
CA MET A 37 10.70 11.80 -13.99
C MET A 37 10.24 10.89 -15.13
N PHE A 38 8.92 10.69 -15.27
CA PHE A 38 8.37 9.89 -16.37
C PHE A 38 8.66 10.51 -17.73
N LEU A 39 8.42 11.83 -17.92
CA LEU A 39 8.71 12.53 -19.17
C LEU A 39 10.19 12.39 -19.56
N LYS A 40 11.10 12.60 -18.59
CA LYS A 40 12.54 12.43 -18.78
C LYS A 40 12.88 10.99 -19.17
N ARG A 41 12.37 10.01 -18.43
CA ARG A 41 12.59 8.58 -18.70
C ARG A 41 12.05 8.17 -20.06
N ALA A 42 10.82 8.55 -20.38
CA ALA A 42 10.19 8.20 -21.65
C ALA A 42 10.97 8.78 -22.84
N SER A 43 11.41 10.04 -22.73
CA SER A 43 12.24 10.67 -23.78
C SER A 43 13.63 10.03 -23.91
N ASP A 44 14.31 9.74 -22.80
CA ASP A 44 15.65 9.11 -22.85
C ASP A 44 15.57 7.68 -23.41
N GLN A 45 14.54 6.93 -23.02
CA GLN A 45 14.30 5.57 -23.50
C GLN A 45 13.96 5.56 -25.00
N PHE A 46 13.11 6.47 -25.46
CA PHE A 46 12.75 6.63 -26.85
C PHE A 46 13.99 6.79 -27.77
N PHE A 47 14.92 7.68 -27.40
CA PHE A 47 16.16 7.84 -28.16
C PHE A 47 17.15 6.66 -28.05
N GLU A 48 17.12 5.92 -26.93
CA GLU A 48 17.89 4.69 -26.82
C GLU A 48 17.33 3.59 -27.73
N GLU A 49 16.01 3.43 -27.77
CA GLU A 49 15.31 2.47 -28.64
C GLU A 49 15.56 2.77 -30.13
N ALA A 50 15.49 4.04 -30.55
CA ALA A 50 15.85 4.44 -31.90
C ALA A 50 17.30 4.06 -32.28
N LYS A 51 18.27 4.26 -31.37
CA LYS A 51 19.67 3.85 -31.60
C LYS A 51 19.80 2.32 -31.69
N ILE A 52 19.07 1.58 -30.87
CA ILE A 52 19.06 0.11 -30.93
C ILE A 52 18.48 -0.38 -32.26
N ALA A 53 17.42 0.26 -32.79
CA ALA A 53 16.86 -0.07 -34.10
C ALA A 53 17.88 0.16 -35.22
N VAL A 54 18.58 1.31 -35.22
CA VAL A 54 19.67 1.58 -36.15
C VAL A 54 20.76 0.51 -36.11
N GLU A 55 21.18 0.11 -34.92
CA GLU A 55 22.25 -0.89 -34.73
C GLU A 55 21.84 -2.31 -35.12
N LYS A 56 20.59 -2.70 -34.85
CA LYS A 56 20.11 -4.07 -35.05
C LYS A 56 19.51 -4.31 -36.43
N GLU A 57 18.77 -3.33 -36.95
CA GLU A 57 17.98 -3.48 -38.17
C GLU A 57 18.56 -2.72 -39.34
N GLY A 58 19.53 -1.82 -39.08
CA GLY A 58 20.24 -1.09 -40.14
C GLY A 58 19.44 0.04 -40.78
N VAL A 59 18.33 0.46 -40.13
CA VAL A 59 17.52 1.63 -40.54
C VAL A 59 18.27 2.92 -40.23
N ASP A 60 17.91 4.02 -40.87
CA ASP A 60 18.49 5.30 -40.49
C ASP A 60 17.84 5.87 -39.21
N LEU A 61 18.49 6.85 -38.57
CA LEU A 61 18.03 7.39 -37.30
C LEU A 61 16.70 8.16 -37.45
N GLU A 62 16.44 8.79 -38.58
CA GLU A 62 15.21 9.56 -38.84
C GLU A 62 14.04 8.59 -39.00
N GLU A 63 14.21 7.52 -39.76
CA GLU A 63 13.25 6.40 -39.87
C GLU A 63 12.96 5.77 -38.49
N ALA A 64 14.02 5.44 -37.72
CA ALA A 64 13.86 4.86 -36.40
C ALA A 64 13.12 5.76 -35.39
N ILE A 65 13.21 7.10 -35.55
CA ILE A 65 12.50 8.08 -34.70
C ILE A 65 11.02 8.23 -35.12
N GLU A 66 10.71 8.09 -36.42
CA GLU A 66 9.36 8.32 -36.93
C GLU A 66 8.45 7.09 -36.87
N ASP A 67 9.01 5.89 -36.80
CA ASP A 67 8.27 4.63 -36.79
C ASP A 67 7.92 4.21 -35.35
N GLU A 68 6.61 4.15 -35.03
CA GLU A 68 6.09 3.79 -33.71
C GLU A 68 6.45 2.35 -33.30
N ASP A 69 6.67 1.44 -34.25
CA ASP A 69 6.94 0.02 -33.98
C ASP A 69 8.30 -0.22 -33.29
N TYR A 70 9.23 0.74 -33.38
CA TYR A 70 10.52 0.66 -32.68
C TYR A 70 10.47 1.10 -31.23
N HIS A 71 9.34 1.65 -30.79
CA HIS A 71 9.23 2.31 -29.48
C HIS A 71 8.23 1.66 -28.56
N ARG A 72 8.61 1.53 -27.30
CA ARG A 72 7.68 1.14 -26.24
C ARG A 72 6.57 2.18 -26.03
N PHE A 73 6.96 3.45 -26.07
CA PHE A 73 6.07 4.61 -26.09
C PHE A 73 6.57 5.56 -27.17
N PHE A 74 5.69 5.95 -28.07
CA PHE A 74 6.03 6.96 -29.06
C PHE A 74 6.02 8.35 -28.42
N ILE A 75 7.13 9.08 -28.54
CA ILE A 75 7.28 10.40 -27.96
C ILE A 75 7.39 11.44 -29.10
N PRO A 76 6.33 12.24 -29.36
CA PRO A 76 6.33 13.22 -30.41
C PRO A 76 7.34 14.35 -30.10
N LYS A 77 7.82 15.03 -31.15
CA LYS A 77 8.92 16.00 -31.07
C LYS A 77 8.70 17.11 -30.03
N ASN A 78 7.48 17.62 -29.91
CA ASN A 78 7.12 18.64 -28.90
C ASN A 78 7.22 18.15 -27.47
N ALA A 79 7.28 16.83 -27.24
CA ALA A 79 7.41 16.18 -25.93
C ALA A 79 8.83 15.66 -25.65
N TRP A 80 9.79 15.83 -26.57
CA TRP A 80 11.17 15.45 -26.30
C TRP A 80 11.74 16.27 -25.15
N TRP A 81 12.37 15.60 -24.21
CA TRP A 81 13.01 16.27 -23.07
C TRP A 81 13.94 17.40 -23.50
N SER A 82 14.73 17.19 -24.57
CA SER A 82 15.65 18.19 -25.14
C SER A 82 14.96 19.46 -25.63
N GLU A 83 13.70 19.36 -26.06
CA GLU A 83 12.92 20.51 -26.51
C GLU A 83 12.26 21.25 -25.34
N ILE A 84 11.77 20.50 -24.34
CA ILE A 84 11.20 21.07 -23.10
C ILE A 84 12.28 21.79 -22.29
N ALA A 85 13.46 21.17 -22.14
CA ALA A 85 14.55 21.73 -21.34
C ALA A 85 15.16 23.04 -21.91
N LYS A 86 14.91 23.36 -23.19
CA LYS A 86 15.32 24.62 -23.81
C LYS A 86 14.36 25.78 -23.54
N LYS A 87 13.15 25.50 -23.05
CA LYS A 87 12.14 26.54 -22.81
C LYS A 87 12.55 27.44 -21.65
N THR A 88 12.33 28.73 -21.80
CA THR A 88 12.60 29.77 -20.80
C THR A 88 11.35 30.50 -20.34
N GLU A 89 10.25 30.37 -21.11
CA GLU A 89 8.95 30.99 -20.85
C GLU A 89 7.84 30.00 -21.17
N ASN A 90 6.71 30.10 -20.44
CA ASN A 90 5.55 29.23 -20.58
C ASN A 90 5.92 27.73 -20.44
N ILE A 91 6.86 27.43 -19.54
CA ILE A 91 7.40 26.09 -19.35
C ILE A 91 6.30 25.12 -18.93
N GLY A 92 5.44 25.53 -17.98
CA GLY A 92 4.35 24.70 -17.49
C GLY A 92 3.36 24.30 -18.57
N GLN A 93 2.95 25.25 -19.43
CA GLN A 93 2.07 24.98 -20.56
C GLN A 93 2.74 24.05 -21.58
N ALA A 94 4.06 24.20 -21.81
CA ALA A 94 4.79 23.30 -22.71
C ALA A 94 4.84 21.87 -22.18
N ILE A 95 4.98 21.67 -20.86
CA ILE A 95 4.92 20.36 -20.21
C ILE A 95 3.51 19.75 -20.34
N ASP A 96 2.46 20.52 -20.07
CA ASP A 96 1.07 20.05 -20.21
C ASP A 96 0.75 19.65 -21.66
N GLN A 97 1.23 20.42 -22.65
CA GLN A 97 1.10 20.06 -24.06
C GLN A 97 1.88 18.80 -24.42
N ALA A 98 3.09 18.63 -23.88
CA ALA A 98 3.89 17.42 -24.09
C ALA A 98 3.15 16.18 -23.53
N PHE A 99 2.56 16.28 -22.34
CA PHE A 99 1.78 15.21 -21.74
C PHE A 99 0.56 14.84 -22.59
N SER A 100 -0.22 15.84 -23.04
CA SER A 100 -1.36 15.61 -23.91
C SER A 100 -0.94 14.91 -25.21
N SER A 101 0.16 15.37 -25.83
CA SER A 101 0.67 14.76 -27.06
C SER A 101 1.15 13.33 -26.84
N ILE A 102 1.81 13.02 -25.71
CA ILE A 102 2.21 11.63 -25.39
C ILE A 102 0.98 10.73 -25.25
N GLU A 103 -0.09 11.20 -24.60
CA GLU A 103 -1.33 10.43 -24.43
C GLU A 103 -2.05 10.16 -25.76
N GLU A 104 -2.03 11.12 -26.69
CA GLU A 104 -2.63 10.96 -28.03
C GLU A 104 -2.03 9.78 -28.81
N TYR A 105 -0.72 9.58 -28.70
CA TYR A 105 -0.01 8.48 -29.37
C TYR A 105 0.01 7.18 -28.55
N ASN A 106 -0.29 7.23 -27.25
CA ASN A 106 -0.14 6.08 -26.37
C ASN A 106 -1.42 5.84 -25.53
N SER A 107 -2.38 5.08 -26.06
CA SER A 107 -3.68 4.84 -25.40
C SER A 107 -3.58 4.25 -23.98
N SER A 108 -2.50 3.51 -23.70
CA SER A 108 -2.24 2.97 -22.34
C SER A 108 -1.95 4.05 -21.30
N LEU A 109 -1.63 5.27 -21.73
CA LEU A 109 -1.32 6.44 -20.88
C LEU A 109 -2.49 7.42 -20.78
N GLU A 110 -3.62 7.17 -21.43
CA GLU A 110 -4.78 8.09 -21.44
C GLU A 110 -5.20 8.52 -20.03
N GLY A 111 -5.23 9.83 -19.78
CA GLY A 111 -5.60 10.45 -18.50
C GLY A 111 -4.57 10.29 -17.37
N VAL A 112 -3.41 9.68 -17.64
CA VAL A 112 -2.35 9.45 -16.62
C VAL A 112 -1.48 10.67 -16.45
N MET A 113 -0.99 11.23 -17.56
CA MET A 113 -0.07 12.37 -17.56
C MET A 113 -0.82 13.67 -17.33
N THR A 114 -1.99 13.81 -17.95
CA THR A 114 -2.87 14.98 -17.83
C THR A 114 -3.60 15.05 -16.48
N ALA A 115 -3.44 14.06 -15.61
CA ALA A 115 -3.89 14.12 -14.21
C ALA A 115 -3.16 15.20 -13.39
N VAL A 116 -2.01 15.69 -13.85
CA VAL A 116 -1.18 16.70 -13.19
C VAL A 116 -1.02 17.91 -14.14
N HIS A 117 -1.29 19.12 -13.63
CA HIS A 117 -1.20 20.35 -14.40
C HIS A 117 -0.01 21.20 -13.95
N PHE A 118 0.90 21.48 -14.88
CA PHE A 118 2.07 22.32 -14.67
C PHE A 118 1.84 23.79 -15.10
N GLY A 119 0.78 24.05 -15.86
CA GLY A 119 0.48 25.38 -16.43
C GLY A 119 -0.04 26.42 -15.44
N ASP A 120 -0.22 26.07 -14.15
CA ASP A 120 -0.58 27.03 -13.09
C ASP A 120 0.65 27.86 -12.68
N SER A 121 0.85 29.00 -13.35
CA SER A 121 2.01 29.87 -13.13
C SER A 121 2.07 30.55 -11.76
N GLU A 122 0.95 30.60 -11.02
CA GLU A 122 0.95 31.10 -9.63
C GLU A 122 1.59 30.10 -8.67
N LYS A 123 1.33 28.81 -8.87
CA LYS A 123 1.92 27.72 -8.07
C LYS A 123 3.30 27.33 -8.58
N LEU A 124 3.48 27.28 -9.89
CA LEU A 124 4.69 26.79 -10.57
C LEU A 124 5.22 27.86 -11.56
N PRO A 125 5.83 28.94 -11.08
CA PRO A 125 6.40 29.93 -11.95
C PRO A 125 7.55 29.37 -12.78
N ASP A 126 7.77 29.91 -13.99
CA ASP A 126 8.82 29.47 -14.92
C ASP A 126 10.21 29.38 -14.29
N SER A 127 10.52 30.28 -13.36
CA SER A 127 11.79 30.26 -12.62
C SER A 127 11.97 28.99 -11.76
N LEU A 128 10.89 28.48 -11.17
CA LEU A 128 10.87 27.23 -10.40
C LEU A 128 10.99 26.03 -11.33
N LEU A 129 10.18 26.00 -12.40
CA LEU A 129 10.20 24.93 -13.40
C LEU A 129 11.55 24.85 -14.10
N SER A 130 12.18 25.99 -14.45
CA SER A 130 13.53 26.01 -15.01
C SER A 130 14.56 25.36 -14.08
N ARG A 131 14.48 25.60 -12.77
CA ARG A 131 15.36 24.96 -11.77
C ARG A 131 15.14 23.44 -11.71
N LEU A 132 13.89 23.00 -11.79
CA LEU A 132 13.55 21.57 -11.83
C LEU A 132 14.08 20.93 -13.11
N LEU A 133 13.85 21.52 -14.27
CA LEU A 133 14.37 21.02 -15.56
C LEU A 133 15.90 20.92 -15.55
N GLN A 134 16.60 21.95 -15.04
CA GLN A 134 18.06 21.92 -14.88
C GLN A 134 18.51 20.79 -13.92
N HIS A 135 17.75 20.57 -12.84
CA HIS A 135 18.03 19.49 -11.93
C HIS A 135 17.87 18.13 -12.61
N PHE A 136 16.76 17.90 -13.31
CA PHE A 136 16.50 16.66 -14.05
C PHE A 136 17.43 16.46 -15.26
N ASN A 137 18.11 17.49 -15.74
CA ASN A 137 19.09 17.40 -16.83
C ASN A 137 20.45 16.80 -16.44
N LYS A 138 20.71 16.59 -15.12
CA LYS A 138 22.00 16.09 -14.64
C LYS A 138 22.30 14.66 -15.05
N TYR A 139 21.29 13.83 -15.16
CA TYR A 139 21.44 12.40 -15.43
C TYR A 139 20.54 11.97 -16.58
N SER A 140 21.01 11.01 -17.37
CA SER A 140 20.18 10.25 -18.29
C SER A 140 19.50 9.11 -17.54
N LEU A 141 18.27 8.83 -17.92
CA LEU A 141 17.46 7.72 -17.40
C LEU A 141 17.27 6.60 -18.44
N ALA A 142 18.11 6.55 -19.50
CA ALA A 142 18.14 5.44 -20.44
C ALA A 142 18.65 4.15 -19.75
N ASN A 143 18.25 2.96 -20.22
CA ASN A 143 18.64 1.69 -19.61
C ASN A 143 20.16 1.50 -19.57
N SER A 144 20.86 1.91 -20.62
CA SER A 144 22.32 1.82 -20.74
C SER A 144 23.07 2.65 -19.70
N ASP A 145 22.45 3.73 -19.19
CA ASP A 145 23.03 4.64 -18.21
C ASP A 145 22.72 4.24 -16.75
N LEU A 146 21.83 3.27 -16.54
CA LEU A 146 21.46 2.74 -15.23
C LEU A 146 22.29 1.50 -14.88
N GLU A 147 22.63 1.32 -13.59
CA GLU A 147 23.28 0.11 -13.09
C GLU A 147 22.41 -1.12 -13.35
N ASN A 148 21.11 -1.00 -13.07
CA ASN A 148 20.05 -1.95 -13.37
C ASN A 148 18.76 -1.16 -13.66
N PRO A 149 17.97 -1.48 -14.70
CA PRO A 149 16.67 -0.85 -14.97
C PRO A 149 15.70 -0.83 -13.77
N ASP A 150 15.74 -1.84 -12.90
CA ASP A 150 14.87 -1.97 -11.73
C ASP A 150 15.10 -0.88 -10.66
N ILE A 151 16.25 -0.19 -10.69
CA ILE A 151 16.51 0.90 -9.74
C ILE A 151 15.53 2.07 -9.88
N LEU A 152 14.94 2.27 -11.08
CA LEU A 152 13.93 3.28 -11.28
C LEU A 152 12.67 2.99 -10.47
N GLY A 153 12.16 1.76 -10.54
CA GLY A 153 11.02 1.33 -9.74
C GLY A 153 11.29 1.42 -8.24
N ASN A 154 12.45 0.93 -7.80
CA ASN A 154 12.86 1.01 -6.39
C ASN A 154 12.96 2.46 -5.89
N SER A 155 13.51 3.36 -6.70
CA SER A 155 13.61 4.79 -6.34
C SER A 155 12.23 5.48 -6.33
N TYR A 156 11.31 5.05 -7.18
CA TYR A 156 9.93 5.51 -7.20
C TYR A 156 9.21 5.10 -5.91
N GLU A 157 9.33 3.84 -5.49
CA GLU A 157 8.80 3.34 -4.21
C GLU A 157 9.42 4.07 -3.01
N TYR A 158 10.74 4.34 -3.05
CA TYR A 158 11.42 5.14 -2.03
C TYR A 158 10.77 6.52 -1.87
N LEU A 159 10.53 7.23 -2.98
CA LEU A 159 9.88 8.54 -2.95
C LEU A 159 8.45 8.48 -2.41
N ILE A 160 7.66 7.49 -2.83
CA ILE A 160 6.30 7.29 -2.31
C ILE A 160 6.35 7.16 -0.78
N ARG A 161 7.27 6.35 -0.26
CA ARG A 161 7.48 6.17 1.18
C ARG A 161 7.87 7.48 1.87
N GLN A 162 8.86 8.22 1.34
CA GLN A 162 9.30 9.49 1.91
C GLN A 162 8.18 10.55 1.92
N PHE A 163 7.39 10.62 0.85
CA PHE A 163 6.24 11.54 0.80
C PHE A 163 5.09 11.11 1.71
N ALA A 164 4.92 9.81 1.97
CA ALA A 164 3.97 9.34 2.98
C ALA A 164 4.38 9.79 4.39
N ASP A 165 5.68 9.77 4.70
CA ASP A 165 6.22 10.26 5.97
C ASP A 165 6.04 11.79 6.12
N ASP A 166 6.36 12.58 5.08
CA ASP A 166 6.36 14.06 5.11
C ASP A 166 4.93 14.66 5.09
N SER A 167 3.98 14.00 4.42
CA SER A 167 2.62 14.53 4.20
C SER A 167 1.66 14.35 5.38
N GLY A 168 2.08 13.72 6.46
CA GLY A 168 1.23 13.47 7.62
C GLY A 168 -0.04 12.67 7.26
N LYS A 169 -1.19 12.98 7.91
CA LYS A 169 -2.44 12.21 7.76
C LYS A 169 -2.96 12.03 6.32
N LYS A 170 -2.65 12.95 5.41
CA LYS A 170 -3.14 12.90 4.02
C LYS A 170 -2.33 11.99 3.10
N GLY A 171 -1.05 11.76 3.39
CA GLY A 171 -0.17 10.96 2.53
C GLY A 171 -0.13 9.48 2.89
N GLY A 172 -0.27 9.15 4.16
CA GLY A 172 -0.16 7.78 4.66
C GLY A 172 -1.37 6.87 4.35
N GLU A 173 -2.50 7.44 3.93
CA GLU A 173 -3.70 6.65 3.58
C GLU A 173 -3.50 5.80 2.31
N PHE A 174 -2.48 6.08 1.50
CA PHE A 174 -2.27 5.44 0.18
C PHE A 174 -1.03 4.57 0.10
N TYR A 175 -0.30 4.39 1.21
CA TYR A 175 0.93 3.61 1.21
C TYR A 175 0.90 2.52 2.28
N THR A 176 1.07 1.28 1.84
CA THR A 176 1.25 0.12 2.73
C THR A 176 2.74 -0.14 2.93
N PRO A 177 3.22 -0.31 4.18
CA PRO A 177 4.62 -0.65 4.42
C PRO A 177 5.06 -1.89 3.64
N LYS A 178 6.22 -1.82 2.99
CA LYS A 178 6.72 -2.87 2.10
C LYS A 178 6.78 -4.24 2.79
N GLU A 179 7.17 -4.25 4.05
CA GLU A 179 7.30 -5.47 4.85
C GLU A 179 5.93 -6.13 5.11
N VAL A 180 4.86 -5.35 5.27
CA VAL A 180 3.49 -5.86 5.39
C VAL A 180 3.03 -6.43 4.05
N VAL A 181 3.35 -5.76 2.94
CA VAL A 181 3.06 -6.25 1.59
C VAL A 181 3.77 -7.59 1.35
N GLN A 182 5.05 -7.69 1.68
CA GLN A 182 5.84 -8.92 1.55
C GLN A 182 5.26 -10.07 2.38
N LEU A 183 4.88 -9.80 3.63
CA LEU A 183 4.21 -10.80 4.47
C LEU A 183 2.90 -11.27 3.83
N LEU A 184 2.05 -10.34 3.40
CA LEU A 184 0.75 -10.67 2.83
C LEU A 184 0.88 -11.48 1.54
N VAL A 185 1.78 -11.10 0.63
CA VAL A 185 2.06 -11.83 -0.62
C VAL A 185 2.56 -13.25 -0.35
N GLN A 186 3.47 -13.43 0.62
CA GLN A 186 3.96 -14.76 1.01
C GLN A 186 2.87 -15.65 1.62
N LEU A 187 1.87 -15.07 2.30
CA LEU A 187 0.74 -15.81 2.86
C LEU A 187 -0.27 -16.26 1.77
N ILE A 188 -0.55 -15.42 0.77
CA ILE A 188 -1.49 -15.79 -0.31
C ILE A 188 -0.87 -16.59 -1.45
N LYS A 189 0.48 -16.56 -1.58
CA LYS A 189 1.27 -17.33 -2.56
C LYS A 189 0.71 -17.25 -3.98
N PRO A 190 0.85 -16.11 -4.66
CA PRO A 190 0.51 -16.05 -6.06
C PRO A 190 1.45 -16.93 -6.90
N GLU A 191 0.93 -17.57 -7.93
CA GLU A 191 1.63 -18.55 -8.78
C GLU A 191 1.61 -18.10 -10.24
N ALA A 192 2.50 -18.68 -11.06
CA ALA A 192 2.50 -18.49 -12.51
C ALA A 192 1.11 -18.76 -13.11
N GLY A 193 0.69 -17.93 -14.06
CA GLY A 193 -0.63 -17.98 -14.68
C GLY A 193 -1.77 -17.38 -13.86
N ASN A 194 -1.52 -16.90 -12.62
CA ASN A 194 -2.57 -16.32 -11.81
C ASN A 194 -3.01 -14.92 -12.31
N SER A 195 -4.31 -14.67 -12.21
CA SER A 195 -4.89 -13.33 -12.22
C SER A 195 -4.93 -12.76 -10.81
N ILE A 196 -4.34 -11.56 -10.62
CA ILE A 196 -4.21 -10.90 -9.32
C ILE A 196 -4.95 -9.57 -9.37
N TYR A 197 -5.77 -9.30 -8.36
CA TYR A 197 -6.57 -8.09 -8.27
C TYR A 197 -6.41 -7.38 -6.94
N ASP A 198 -6.22 -6.05 -7.02
CA ASP A 198 -6.27 -5.15 -5.87
C ASP A 198 -7.38 -4.11 -6.07
N PRO A 199 -8.50 -4.20 -5.31
CA PRO A 199 -9.64 -3.28 -5.43
C PRO A 199 -9.37 -1.87 -4.89
N THR A 200 -8.25 -1.65 -4.21
CA THR A 200 -7.84 -0.38 -3.60
C THR A 200 -6.33 -0.18 -3.79
N CYS A 201 -5.89 -0.28 -5.05
CA CYS A 201 -4.49 -0.55 -5.36
C CYS A 201 -3.50 0.55 -4.96
N GLY A 202 -3.96 1.74 -4.59
CA GLY A 202 -3.09 2.81 -4.15
C GLY A 202 -2.00 3.11 -5.18
N SER A 203 -0.73 2.96 -4.79
CA SER A 203 0.43 3.10 -5.68
C SER A 203 0.79 1.83 -6.48
N GLY A 204 0.05 0.73 -6.31
CA GLY A 204 0.29 -0.55 -7.01
C GLY A 204 1.30 -1.48 -6.33
N GLY A 205 1.83 -1.12 -5.16
CA GLY A 205 2.90 -1.88 -4.50
C GLY A 205 2.56 -3.35 -4.24
N MET A 206 1.29 -3.68 -3.90
CA MET A 206 0.86 -5.06 -3.70
C MET A 206 0.85 -5.88 -4.98
N LEU A 207 0.45 -5.28 -6.11
CA LEU A 207 0.46 -5.93 -7.42
C LEU A 207 1.90 -6.17 -7.89
N ILE A 208 2.77 -5.18 -7.74
CA ILE A 208 4.20 -5.25 -8.10
C ILE A 208 4.91 -6.33 -7.28
N GLU A 209 4.75 -6.35 -5.96
CA GLU A 209 5.37 -7.35 -5.09
C GLU A 209 4.84 -8.77 -5.39
N SER A 210 3.55 -8.90 -5.74
CA SER A 210 2.97 -10.18 -6.16
C SER A 210 3.64 -10.70 -7.43
N ALA A 211 3.87 -9.84 -8.42
CA ALA A 211 4.58 -10.22 -9.65
C ALA A 211 6.06 -10.56 -9.36
N HIS A 212 6.76 -9.78 -8.54
CA HIS A 212 8.13 -10.09 -8.13
C HIS A 212 8.22 -11.43 -7.38
N TYR A 213 7.23 -11.74 -6.54
CA TYR A 213 7.14 -13.05 -5.88
C TYR A 213 7.01 -14.19 -6.89
N ILE A 214 6.15 -14.06 -7.90
CA ILE A 214 5.99 -15.05 -8.98
C ILE A 214 7.29 -15.21 -9.76
N ALA A 215 7.92 -14.11 -10.18
CA ALA A 215 9.20 -14.12 -10.89
C ALA A 215 10.29 -14.85 -10.11
N LYS A 216 10.43 -14.54 -8.82
CA LYS A 216 11.41 -15.17 -7.92
C LYS A 216 11.19 -16.67 -7.74
N ASN A 217 9.94 -17.13 -7.87
CA ASN A 217 9.56 -18.54 -7.74
C ASN A 217 9.45 -19.28 -9.10
N GLY A 218 10.10 -18.75 -10.14
CA GLY A 218 10.23 -19.41 -11.44
C GLY A 218 9.08 -19.15 -12.42
N GLY A 219 8.19 -18.20 -12.12
CA GLY A 219 7.07 -17.84 -12.97
C GLY A 219 7.43 -16.79 -14.02
N MET A 220 8.43 -17.07 -14.85
CA MET A 220 8.83 -16.21 -15.98
C MET A 220 8.48 -16.86 -17.32
N LEU A 221 7.94 -16.06 -18.25
CA LEU A 221 7.75 -16.40 -19.66
C LEU A 221 8.67 -15.52 -20.51
N GLY A 222 9.89 -15.99 -20.77
CA GLY A 222 10.93 -15.18 -21.40
C GLY A 222 11.30 -13.98 -20.52
N GLU A 223 11.08 -12.77 -21.01
CA GLU A 223 11.35 -11.54 -20.28
C GLU A 223 10.17 -11.04 -19.43
N TYR A 224 9.02 -11.71 -19.49
CA TYR A 224 7.79 -11.29 -18.80
C TYR A 224 7.47 -12.21 -17.62
N VAL A 225 6.80 -11.64 -16.61
CA VAL A 225 6.25 -12.42 -15.49
C VAL A 225 4.90 -13.03 -15.93
N ASP A 226 4.73 -14.33 -15.72
CA ASP A 226 3.50 -15.04 -16.06
C ASP A 226 2.38 -14.74 -15.06
N CYS A 227 1.76 -13.58 -15.19
CA CYS A 227 0.58 -13.20 -14.41
C CYS A 227 -0.21 -12.09 -15.09
N THR A 228 -1.48 -11.95 -14.67
CA THR A 228 -2.32 -10.80 -15.04
C THR A 228 -2.53 -9.92 -13.82
N LEU A 229 -2.19 -8.64 -13.92
CA LEU A 229 -2.32 -7.67 -12.83
C LEU A 229 -3.48 -6.72 -13.12
N LYS A 230 -4.44 -6.65 -12.21
CA LYS A 230 -5.58 -5.74 -12.29
C LYS A 230 -5.75 -4.97 -11.00
N GLY A 231 -6.16 -3.70 -11.12
CA GLY A 231 -6.35 -2.84 -9.95
C GLY A 231 -7.46 -1.83 -10.16
N GLN A 232 -7.98 -1.32 -9.06
CA GLN A 232 -8.90 -0.18 -9.08
C GLN A 232 -8.53 0.82 -8.00
N GLU A 233 -8.53 2.13 -8.36
CA GLU A 233 -8.22 3.22 -7.45
C GLU A 233 -9.21 4.38 -7.64
N LYS A 234 -9.74 4.91 -6.54
CA LYS A 234 -10.74 6.00 -6.56
C LYS A 234 -10.10 7.37 -6.81
N ASN A 235 -8.95 7.64 -6.20
CA ASN A 235 -8.27 8.93 -6.28
C ASN A 235 -7.51 9.06 -7.61
N LEU A 236 -7.81 10.12 -8.38
CA LEU A 236 -7.20 10.36 -9.70
C LEU A 236 -5.67 10.45 -9.64
N GLY A 237 -5.13 11.25 -8.72
CA GLY A 237 -3.68 11.41 -8.60
C GLY A 237 -2.97 10.12 -8.19
N THR A 238 -3.56 9.38 -7.24
CA THR A 238 -3.03 8.09 -6.80
C THR A 238 -3.13 7.02 -7.90
N TRP A 239 -4.22 7.02 -8.68
CA TRP A 239 -4.38 6.17 -9.85
C TRP A 239 -3.29 6.45 -10.90
N ALA A 240 -3.00 7.72 -11.20
CA ALA A 240 -1.93 8.10 -12.12
C ALA A 240 -0.55 7.64 -11.60
N VAL A 241 -0.29 7.83 -10.31
CA VAL A 241 0.92 7.32 -9.64
C VAL A 241 1.03 5.80 -9.81
N CYS A 242 -0.05 5.05 -9.59
CA CYS A 242 -0.08 3.60 -9.79
C CYS A 242 0.27 3.21 -11.22
N LYS A 243 -0.37 3.82 -12.22
CA LYS A 243 -0.10 3.55 -13.64
C LYS A 243 1.36 3.79 -14.00
N ILE A 244 1.93 4.91 -13.58
CA ILE A 244 3.36 5.21 -13.78
C ILE A 244 4.24 4.16 -13.09
N ASN A 245 3.91 3.79 -11.84
CA ASN A 245 4.66 2.80 -11.08
C ASN A 245 4.67 1.42 -11.77
N MET A 246 3.52 0.98 -12.25
CA MET A 246 3.41 -0.28 -13.02
C MET A 246 4.29 -0.23 -14.28
N ILE A 247 4.30 0.89 -15.00
CA ILE A 247 5.11 1.09 -16.21
C ILE A 247 6.61 1.07 -15.90
N VAL A 248 7.02 1.76 -14.84
CA VAL A 248 8.44 1.84 -14.43
C VAL A 248 8.97 0.47 -14.00
N HIS A 249 8.11 -0.36 -13.39
CA HIS A 249 8.40 -1.77 -13.07
C HIS A 249 8.19 -2.75 -14.24
N ASN A 250 8.01 -2.25 -15.46
CA ASN A 250 7.82 -3.07 -16.68
C ASN A 250 6.50 -3.86 -16.77
N PHE A 251 5.47 -3.47 -16.01
CA PHE A 251 4.12 -4.06 -16.05
C PHE A 251 3.14 -3.20 -16.86
N LYS A 252 3.51 -2.82 -18.09
CA LYS A 252 2.71 -1.92 -18.95
C LYS A 252 1.32 -2.47 -19.29
N ASP A 253 1.17 -3.80 -19.33
CA ASP A 253 -0.07 -4.49 -19.69
C ASP A 253 -1.03 -4.68 -18.51
N SER A 254 -0.69 -4.09 -17.34
CA SER A 254 -1.58 -4.09 -16.17
C SER A 254 -2.84 -3.26 -16.42
N ASP A 255 -4.01 -3.80 -16.06
CA ASP A 255 -5.31 -3.12 -16.20
C ASP A 255 -5.68 -2.41 -14.89
N ILE A 256 -5.26 -1.15 -14.75
CA ILE A 256 -5.54 -0.33 -13.58
C ILE A 256 -6.63 0.69 -13.92
N ARG A 257 -7.81 0.53 -13.31
CA ARG A 257 -8.99 1.35 -13.60
C ARG A 257 -9.28 2.37 -12.51
N LYS A 258 -9.69 3.57 -12.93
CA LYS A 258 -10.11 4.64 -12.03
C LYS A 258 -11.59 4.45 -11.66
N GLY A 259 -11.89 4.49 -10.36
CA GLY A 259 -13.27 4.48 -9.88
C GLY A 259 -13.45 3.99 -8.46
N ASP A 260 -14.63 4.25 -7.91
CA ASP A 260 -15.01 3.75 -6.59
C ASP A 260 -15.39 2.26 -6.67
N THR A 261 -14.59 1.42 -6.05
CA THR A 261 -14.78 -0.04 -6.07
C THR A 261 -16.10 -0.49 -5.45
N LEU A 262 -16.54 0.16 -4.38
CA LEU A 262 -17.79 -0.21 -3.73
C LEU A 262 -19.01 0.31 -4.50
N GLY A 263 -19.00 1.59 -4.88
CA GLY A 263 -20.13 2.22 -5.59
C GLY A 263 -20.18 1.91 -7.08
N SER A 264 -19.02 1.68 -7.73
CA SER A 264 -18.92 1.48 -9.19
C SER A 264 -17.73 0.60 -9.56
N PRO A 265 -17.79 -0.72 -9.31
CA PRO A 265 -16.74 -1.64 -9.71
C PRO A 265 -16.54 -1.58 -11.22
N LYS A 266 -15.27 -1.62 -11.67
CA LYS A 266 -14.92 -1.44 -13.09
C LYS A 266 -14.54 -2.74 -13.79
N HIS A 267 -14.04 -3.73 -13.06
CA HIS A 267 -13.66 -5.03 -13.63
C HIS A 267 -14.92 -5.91 -13.78
N ILE A 268 -15.57 -5.73 -14.93
CA ILE A 268 -16.84 -6.39 -15.29
C ILE A 268 -16.68 -7.04 -16.66
N ILE A 269 -17.13 -8.27 -16.78
CA ILE A 269 -17.17 -9.04 -18.02
C ILE A 269 -18.61 -9.51 -18.24
N ASN A 270 -19.21 -9.16 -19.38
CA ASN A 270 -20.59 -9.53 -19.75
C ASN A 270 -21.65 -9.16 -18.70
N GLY A 271 -21.46 -8.03 -17.98
CA GLY A 271 -22.39 -7.56 -16.95
C GLY A 271 -22.20 -8.19 -15.58
N GLU A 272 -21.24 -9.09 -15.40
CA GLU A 272 -20.91 -9.72 -14.13
C GLU A 272 -19.51 -9.29 -13.65
N LEU A 273 -19.29 -9.37 -12.34
CA LEU A 273 -17.98 -9.10 -11.77
C LEU A 273 -16.95 -10.13 -12.27
N GLU A 274 -15.83 -9.63 -12.77
CA GLU A 274 -14.68 -10.49 -13.12
C GLU A 274 -14.13 -11.18 -11.87
N THR A 275 -13.65 -12.44 -12.01
CA THR A 275 -13.12 -13.22 -10.90
C THR A 275 -11.64 -13.51 -11.05
N PHE A 276 -10.92 -13.58 -9.92
CA PHE A 276 -9.47 -13.62 -9.84
C PHE A 276 -8.97 -14.78 -9.00
N ASP A 277 -7.76 -15.28 -9.30
CA ASP A 277 -7.12 -16.36 -8.55
C ASP A 277 -6.61 -15.87 -7.20
N ARG A 278 -6.08 -14.63 -7.16
CA ARG A 278 -5.62 -13.95 -5.94
C ARG A 278 -6.23 -12.56 -5.86
N VAL A 279 -6.73 -12.21 -4.67
CA VAL A 279 -7.21 -10.85 -4.37
C VAL A 279 -6.47 -10.34 -3.15
N ILE A 280 -5.89 -9.16 -3.24
CA ILE A 280 -5.05 -8.59 -2.19
C ILE A 280 -5.42 -7.13 -1.97
N ALA A 281 -5.53 -6.67 -0.72
CA ALA A 281 -5.83 -5.27 -0.47
C ALA A 281 -5.40 -4.79 0.93
N ASN A 282 -5.11 -3.50 1.00
CA ASN A 282 -5.12 -2.71 2.22
C ASN A 282 -6.08 -1.52 2.00
N PRO A 283 -7.40 -1.70 2.21
CA PRO A 283 -8.37 -0.64 2.00
C PRO A 283 -8.25 0.45 3.08
N PRO A 284 -8.80 1.66 2.84
CA PRO A 284 -8.82 2.71 3.85
C PRO A 284 -9.56 2.24 5.12
N PHE A 285 -8.89 2.34 6.29
CA PHE A 285 -9.41 1.85 7.56
C PHE A 285 -10.62 2.67 8.02
N SER A 286 -11.67 1.96 8.42
CA SER A 286 -12.88 2.54 9.02
C SER A 286 -13.51 3.64 8.16
N LEU A 287 -13.55 3.44 6.85
CA LEU A 287 -14.15 4.39 5.91
C LEU A 287 -15.63 4.64 6.27
N SER A 288 -15.95 5.88 6.61
CA SER A 288 -17.32 6.30 6.86
C SER A 288 -18.00 6.70 5.54
N ASN A 289 -19.34 6.56 5.48
CA ASN A 289 -20.14 6.85 4.27
C ASN A 289 -19.61 6.11 3.03
N TRP A 290 -19.19 4.87 3.22
CA TRP A 290 -18.52 4.02 2.22
C TRP A 290 -19.40 3.70 0.99
N TRP A 291 -20.71 3.94 1.05
CA TRP A 291 -21.64 3.85 -0.06
C TRP A 291 -22.18 5.23 -0.37
N GLU A 292 -21.88 5.76 -1.53
CA GLU A 292 -22.48 6.99 -2.05
C GLU A 292 -23.81 6.60 -2.73
N ALA A 293 -24.93 6.79 -2.01
CA ALA A 293 -26.24 6.63 -2.60
C ALA A 293 -26.46 7.69 -3.68
N ALA A 294 -27.07 7.31 -4.79
CA ALA A 294 -27.67 8.28 -5.71
C ALA A 294 -28.59 9.23 -4.92
N GLU A 295 -28.72 10.49 -5.37
CA GLU A 295 -29.58 11.49 -4.71
C GLU A 295 -30.93 10.85 -4.32
N VAL A 296 -31.15 10.72 -3.01
CA VAL A 296 -32.38 10.16 -2.50
C VAL A 296 -33.34 11.33 -2.25
N ASP A 297 -34.49 11.31 -2.87
CA ASP A 297 -35.59 12.22 -2.53
C ASP A 297 -35.90 12.09 -1.03
N ILE A 298 -35.47 13.08 -0.24
CA ILE A 298 -35.73 13.12 1.19
C ILE A 298 -37.24 13.34 1.38
N LYS A 299 -37.95 12.25 1.66
CA LYS A 299 -39.38 12.32 2.02
C LYS A 299 -39.50 13.05 3.36
N THR A 300 -40.51 13.93 3.46
CA THR A 300 -40.88 14.54 4.73
C THR A 300 -41.95 13.71 5.42
N ASP A 301 -41.86 13.63 6.76
CA ASP A 301 -42.93 13.03 7.58
C ASP A 301 -44.19 13.89 7.58
N VAL A 302 -45.25 13.40 8.18
CA VAL A 302 -46.56 14.13 8.30
C VAL A 302 -46.45 15.48 9.04
N LYS A 303 -45.30 15.77 9.67
CA LYS A 303 -44.98 17.03 10.35
C LYS A 303 -44.02 17.91 9.57
N GLY A 304 -43.68 17.54 8.31
CA GLY A 304 -42.78 18.30 7.45
C GLY A 304 -41.28 18.14 7.81
N LYS A 305 -40.92 17.19 8.67
CA LYS A 305 -39.49 16.93 9.00
C LYS A 305 -38.88 15.96 8.00
N PRO A 306 -37.62 16.20 7.56
CA PRO A 306 -36.94 15.26 6.70
C PRO A 306 -36.81 13.88 7.37
N VAL A 307 -37.26 12.83 6.69
CA VAL A 307 -37.06 11.44 7.11
C VAL A 307 -35.78 10.97 6.45
N THR A 308 -34.72 10.85 7.24
CA THR A 308 -33.46 10.26 6.75
C THR A 308 -33.69 8.75 6.53
N PRO A 309 -33.56 8.24 5.30
CA PRO A 309 -33.68 6.80 5.03
C PRO A 309 -32.67 6.00 5.87
N ASP A 310 -33.06 4.78 6.27
CA ASP A 310 -32.09 3.85 6.85
C ASP A 310 -30.97 3.60 5.84
N TYR A 311 -29.72 3.76 6.27
CA TYR A 311 -28.54 3.58 5.42
C TYR A 311 -28.55 2.24 4.66
N LYS A 312 -29.03 1.17 5.30
CA LYS A 312 -29.14 -0.16 4.67
C LYS A 312 -30.06 -0.16 3.45
N SER A 313 -31.13 0.68 3.46
CA SER A 313 -32.04 0.81 2.33
C SER A 313 -31.47 1.64 1.17
N LEU A 314 -30.38 2.37 1.42
CA LEU A 314 -29.68 3.17 0.42
C LEU A 314 -28.63 2.35 -0.36
N VAL A 315 -28.18 1.22 0.20
CA VAL A 315 -27.19 0.35 -0.46
C VAL A 315 -27.91 -0.49 -1.51
N SER A 316 -27.76 -0.09 -2.77
CA SER A 316 -28.30 -0.81 -3.93
C SER A 316 -27.15 -1.49 -4.67
N ASP A 317 -26.90 -2.77 -4.35
CA ASP A 317 -25.82 -3.54 -4.96
C ASP A 317 -26.36 -4.52 -6.00
N GLU A 318 -26.18 -4.20 -7.28
CA GLU A 318 -26.65 -5.03 -8.40
C GLU A 318 -25.92 -6.37 -8.54
N TYR A 319 -24.70 -6.50 -7.93
CA TYR A 319 -23.88 -7.70 -8.00
C TYR A 319 -24.09 -8.66 -6.81
N GLY A 320 -24.95 -8.32 -5.84
CA GLY A 320 -25.23 -9.17 -4.68
C GLY A 320 -24.02 -9.42 -3.76
N ARG A 321 -23.06 -8.49 -3.71
CA ARG A 321 -21.82 -8.63 -2.92
C ARG A 321 -22.08 -8.70 -1.43
N PHE A 322 -23.07 -7.98 -0.92
CA PHE A 322 -23.35 -7.84 0.51
C PHE A 322 -24.36 -8.86 1.04
N LYS A 323 -24.40 -10.05 0.47
CA LYS A 323 -25.32 -11.13 0.87
C LYS A 323 -25.16 -11.61 2.30
N TYR A 324 -24.00 -11.41 2.92
CA TYR A 324 -23.74 -11.77 4.32
C TYR A 324 -24.16 -10.67 5.30
N GLY A 325 -24.57 -9.52 4.80
CA GLY A 325 -25.06 -8.37 5.55
C GLY A 325 -24.42 -7.06 5.12
N ILE A 326 -25.15 -5.97 5.33
CA ILE A 326 -24.66 -4.62 5.01
C ILE A 326 -23.87 -4.08 6.21
N PRO A 327 -22.58 -3.72 6.05
CA PRO A 327 -21.79 -3.10 7.09
C PRO A 327 -22.39 -1.77 7.58
N PRO A 328 -22.06 -1.31 8.79
CA PRO A 328 -22.55 -0.04 9.29
C PRO A 328 -21.98 1.13 8.46
N ARG A 329 -22.73 2.23 8.39
CA ARG A 329 -22.33 3.45 7.65
C ARG A 329 -20.94 3.99 8.07
N SER A 330 -20.58 3.82 9.34
CA SER A 330 -19.32 4.33 9.91
C SER A 330 -18.10 3.45 9.68
N TYR A 331 -18.27 2.22 9.15
CA TYR A 331 -17.18 1.26 8.99
C TYR A 331 -17.38 0.43 7.72
N GLY A 332 -16.69 0.82 6.63
CA GLY A 332 -16.71 0.13 5.34
C GLY A 332 -15.80 -1.10 5.25
N ASP A 333 -15.05 -1.41 6.32
CA ASP A 333 -14.04 -2.46 6.34
C ASP A 333 -14.55 -3.79 5.76
N LEU A 334 -15.69 -4.28 6.26
CA LEU A 334 -16.30 -5.54 5.80
C LEU A 334 -17.04 -5.41 4.45
N ALA A 335 -17.24 -4.19 3.92
CA ALA A 335 -17.73 -4.02 2.56
C ALA A 335 -16.63 -4.37 1.54
N PHE A 336 -15.40 -3.89 1.76
CA PHE A 336 -14.25 -4.28 0.95
C PHE A 336 -13.99 -5.78 1.02
N LEU A 337 -14.03 -6.39 2.22
CA LEU A 337 -13.86 -7.84 2.36
C LEU A 337 -14.90 -8.62 1.56
N GLN A 338 -16.19 -8.23 1.62
CA GLN A 338 -17.26 -8.88 0.86
C GLN A 338 -17.13 -8.67 -0.65
N HIS A 339 -16.70 -7.46 -1.09
CA HIS A 339 -16.37 -7.24 -2.50
C HIS A 339 -15.26 -8.19 -2.96
N MET A 340 -14.14 -8.26 -2.23
CA MET A 340 -13.03 -9.15 -2.54
C MET A 340 -13.46 -10.62 -2.60
N LEU A 341 -14.31 -11.04 -1.66
CA LEU A 341 -14.86 -12.39 -1.65
C LEU A 341 -15.74 -12.67 -2.88
N SER A 342 -16.50 -11.68 -3.36
CA SER A 342 -17.37 -11.83 -4.53
C SER A 342 -16.59 -11.99 -5.84
N VAL A 343 -15.44 -11.34 -5.95
CA VAL A 343 -14.54 -11.41 -7.12
C VAL A 343 -13.47 -12.50 -7.00
N LEU A 344 -13.49 -13.31 -5.95
CA LEU A 344 -12.56 -14.42 -5.75
C LEU A 344 -13.07 -15.68 -6.44
N LYS A 345 -12.25 -16.34 -7.26
CA LYS A 345 -12.55 -17.67 -7.85
C LYS A 345 -12.81 -18.73 -6.77
N GLN A 346 -13.43 -19.86 -7.13
CA GLN A 346 -13.75 -20.95 -6.18
C GLN A 346 -12.51 -21.61 -5.56
N ASN A 347 -11.41 -21.68 -6.32
CA ASN A 347 -10.11 -22.16 -5.84
C ASN A 347 -9.17 -21.00 -5.45
N GLY A 348 -9.70 -19.78 -5.35
CA GLY A 348 -8.94 -18.58 -5.08
C GLY A 348 -8.63 -18.38 -3.59
N LYS A 349 -7.56 -17.65 -3.34
CA LYS A 349 -7.14 -17.19 -2.02
C LYS A 349 -7.00 -15.67 -2.00
N MET A 350 -7.46 -15.04 -0.93
CA MET A 350 -7.28 -13.60 -0.77
C MET A 350 -6.71 -13.24 0.60
N GLY A 351 -6.06 -12.09 0.65
CA GLY A 351 -5.56 -11.50 1.88
C GLY A 351 -5.93 -10.03 1.97
N ILE A 352 -6.44 -9.63 3.11
CA ILE A 352 -6.86 -8.25 3.37
C ILE A 352 -6.32 -7.76 4.71
N VAL A 353 -5.82 -6.51 4.72
CA VAL A 353 -5.40 -5.83 5.95
C VAL A 353 -6.56 -5.01 6.48
N LEU A 354 -6.97 -5.25 7.72
CA LEU A 354 -8.08 -4.54 8.37
C LEU A 354 -7.74 -4.17 9.83
N PRO A 355 -8.38 -3.13 10.40
CA PRO A 355 -8.20 -2.80 11.80
C PRO A 355 -8.76 -3.90 12.70
N HIS A 356 -8.12 -4.16 13.85
CA HIS A 356 -8.53 -5.21 14.81
C HIS A 356 -10.02 -5.17 15.18
N GLY A 357 -10.64 -4.00 15.12
CA GLY A 357 -12.06 -3.83 15.45
C GLY A 357 -12.99 -4.79 14.70
N VAL A 358 -12.69 -5.14 13.45
CA VAL A 358 -13.51 -6.07 12.64
C VAL A 358 -13.59 -7.47 13.26
N LEU A 359 -12.62 -7.84 14.09
CA LEU A 359 -12.54 -9.16 14.71
C LEU A 359 -13.54 -9.34 15.86
N PHE A 360 -14.00 -8.25 16.50
CA PHE A 360 -14.83 -8.34 17.70
C PHE A 360 -16.01 -7.38 17.79
N ARG A 361 -16.08 -6.33 16.92
CA ARG A 361 -17.26 -5.47 16.92
C ARG A 361 -18.54 -6.28 16.67
N GLY A 362 -19.60 -5.95 17.43
CA GLY A 362 -20.89 -6.63 17.36
C GLY A 362 -21.82 -6.10 16.24
N SER A 363 -23.13 -6.21 16.46
CA SER A 363 -24.17 -5.72 15.54
C SER A 363 -24.06 -6.31 14.11
N SER A 364 -24.09 -5.50 13.06
CA SER A 364 -24.04 -5.99 11.68
C SER A 364 -22.67 -6.61 11.32
N GLU A 365 -21.55 -6.08 11.85
CA GLU A 365 -20.22 -6.67 11.63
C GLU A 365 -20.11 -8.06 12.27
N GLY A 366 -20.69 -8.26 13.47
CA GLY A 366 -20.76 -9.57 14.11
C GLY A 366 -21.50 -10.60 13.27
N LYS A 367 -22.66 -10.23 12.70
CA LYS A 367 -23.45 -11.12 11.82
C LYS A 367 -22.71 -11.48 10.52
N ILE A 368 -22.00 -10.52 9.91
CA ILE A 368 -21.19 -10.77 8.71
C ILE A 368 -20.06 -11.75 9.06
N ARG A 369 -19.36 -11.53 10.17
CA ARG A 369 -18.27 -12.39 10.65
C ARG A 369 -18.75 -13.81 10.94
N GLU A 370 -19.88 -13.96 11.64
CA GLU A 370 -20.54 -15.24 11.88
C GLU A 370 -20.83 -15.97 10.57
N ALA A 371 -21.46 -15.27 9.59
CA ALA A 371 -21.79 -15.88 8.32
C ALA A 371 -20.54 -16.33 7.53
N LEU A 372 -19.46 -15.54 7.54
CA LEU A 372 -18.18 -15.91 6.91
C LEU A 372 -17.54 -17.15 7.54
N LEU A 373 -17.61 -17.28 8.87
CA LEU A 373 -17.12 -18.43 9.63
C LEU A 373 -17.97 -19.69 9.38
N GLN A 374 -19.31 -19.56 9.38
CA GLN A 374 -20.22 -20.66 9.11
C GLN A 374 -20.08 -21.20 7.67
N ASN A 375 -19.67 -20.36 6.72
CA ASN A 375 -19.33 -20.78 5.36
C ASN A 375 -17.89 -21.29 5.21
N ASP A 376 -17.14 -21.37 6.31
CA ASP A 376 -15.77 -21.88 6.38
C ASP A 376 -14.79 -21.14 5.43
N PHE A 377 -14.96 -19.82 5.23
CA PHE A 377 -14.11 -19.04 4.35
C PHE A 377 -12.83 -18.53 5.01
N ILE A 378 -12.88 -18.16 6.30
CA ILE A 378 -11.73 -17.60 7.00
C ILE A 378 -10.72 -18.70 7.28
N GLU A 379 -9.54 -18.64 6.67
CA GLU A 379 -8.46 -19.60 6.86
C GLU A 379 -7.54 -19.18 8.00
N ALA A 380 -7.14 -17.89 8.03
CA ALA A 380 -6.24 -17.41 9.06
C ALA A 380 -6.49 -15.94 9.44
N ILE A 381 -6.09 -15.61 10.66
CA ILE A 381 -6.03 -14.27 11.22
C ILE A 381 -4.65 -14.05 11.82
N ILE A 382 -3.95 -13.02 11.37
CA ILE A 382 -2.61 -12.66 11.83
C ILE A 382 -2.68 -11.26 12.46
N GLY A 383 -2.45 -11.16 13.76
CA GLY A 383 -2.31 -9.88 14.47
C GLY A 383 -0.98 -9.22 14.16
N LEU A 384 -1.01 -7.98 13.73
CA LEU A 384 0.16 -7.20 13.39
C LEU A 384 0.59 -6.29 14.55
N PRO A 385 1.86 -5.91 14.65
CA PRO A 385 2.33 -4.91 15.59
C PRO A 385 1.62 -3.57 15.44
N GLU A 386 1.50 -2.84 16.55
CA GLU A 386 1.06 -1.44 16.53
C GLU A 386 2.05 -0.55 15.79
N LYS A 387 1.59 0.61 15.33
CA LYS A 387 2.42 1.64 14.68
C LYS A 387 3.20 1.13 13.45
N LEU A 388 2.71 0.14 12.72
CA LEU A 388 3.27 -0.27 11.43
C LEU A 388 2.81 0.66 10.29
N PHE A 389 1.57 1.16 10.37
CA PHE A 389 0.97 1.97 9.32
C PHE A 389 1.19 3.46 9.59
N TYR A 390 1.42 4.21 8.52
CA TYR A 390 1.63 5.65 8.62
C TYR A 390 0.43 6.34 9.25
N ASN A 391 0.70 7.28 10.14
CA ASN A 391 -0.29 8.16 10.77
C ASN A 391 -1.41 7.47 11.58
N THR A 392 -1.29 6.20 11.88
CA THR A 392 -2.22 5.50 12.77
C THR A 392 -1.49 4.63 13.78
N GLY A 393 -1.89 4.71 15.03
CA GLY A 393 -1.47 3.77 16.08
C GLY A 393 -2.42 2.58 16.22
N ILE A 394 -3.44 2.49 15.35
CA ILE A 394 -4.45 1.42 15.45
C ILE A 394 -3.81 0.09 15.06
N PRO A 395 -3.89 -0.93 15.92
CA PRO A 395 -3.43 -2.26 15.57
C PRO A 395 -4.28 -2.83 14.42
N ALA A 396 -3.62 -3.42 13.44
CA ALA A 396 -4.25 -4.07 12.30
C ALA A 396 -4.02 -5.57 12.32
N SER A 397 -4.82 -6.27 11.53
CA SER A 397 -4.68 -7.71 11.30
C SER A 397 -4.76 -8.03 9.81
N ILE A 398 -4.08 -9.08 9.40
CA ILE A 398 -4.29 -9.72 8.11
C ILE A 398 -5.35 -10.80 8.28
N ILE A 399 -6.35 -10.80 7.41
CA ILE A 399 -7.35 -11.86 7.30
C ILE A 399 -7.12 -12.59 5.99
N ILE A 400 -6.88 -13.89 6.06
CA ILE A 400 -6.74 -14.77 4.90
C ILE A 400 -8.06 -15.50 4.69
N ILE A 401 -8.62 -15.37 3.50
CA ILE A 401 -9.80 -16.11 3.06
C ILE A 401 -9.41 -17.06 1.94
N ASN A 402 -9.88 -18.29 2.05
CA ASN A 402 -9.65 -19.34 1.09
C ASN A 402 -10.97 -20.10 0.85
N LYS A 403 -11.50 -20.04 -0.39
CA LYS A 403 -12.71 -20.77 -0.75
C LYS A 403 -12.48 -22.27 -0.89
N SER A 404 -11.21 -22.70 -0.99
CA SER A 404 -10.82 -24.12 -1.13
C SER A 404 -9.79 -24.50 -0.06
N LYS A 405 -10.18 -24.34 1.21
CA LYS A 405 -9.32 -24.70 2.36
C LYS A 405 -8.90 -26.16 2.31
N PRO A 406 -7.64 -26.48 2.63
CA PRO A 406 -7.19 -27.88 2.77
C PRO A 406 -8.01 -28.62 3.83
N GLN A 407 -8.08 -29.95 3.71
CA GLN A 407 -8.94 -30.78 4.55
C GLN A 407 -8.61 -30.64 6.05
N GLU A 408 -7.34 -30.43 6.36
CA GLU A 408 -6.81 -30.28 7.72
C GLU A 408 -7.32 -29.00 8.42
N LEU A 409 -7.68 -27.99 7.61
CA LEU A 409 -8.18 -26.68 8.07
C LEU A 409 -9.70 -26.52 7.92
N LYS A 410 -10.42 -27.57 7.48
CA LYS A 410 -11.89 -27.51 7.41
C LYS A 410 -12.49 -27.29 8.80
N ASN A 411 -13.40 -26.28 8.90
CA ASN A 411 -14.01 -25.84 10.16
C ASN A 411 -12.99 -25.45 11.24
N LYS A 412 -11.84 -24.91 10.83
CA LYS A 412 -10.82 -24.39 11.74
C LYS A 412 -10.28 -23.06 11.22
N VAL A 413 -9.76 -22.25 12.10
CA VAL A 413 -9.10 -20.97 11.79
C VAL A 413 -7.72 -20.95 12.43
N ILE A 414 -6.70 -20.64 11.66
CA ILE A 414 -5.36 -20.35 12.15
C ILE A 414 -5.37 -18.95 12.76
N ILE A 415 -5.00 -18.82 14.03
CA ILE A 415 -4.82 -17.52 14.70
C ILE A 415 -3.36 -17.37 15.06
N ILE A 416 -2.72 -16.28 14.60
CA ILE A 416 -1.31 -15.95 14.86
C ILE A 416 -1.26 -14.59 15.54
N ASP A 417 -0.55 -14.49 16.65
CA ASP A 417 -0.22 -13.23 17.29
C ASP A 417 1.22 -12.83 16.97
N ALA A 418 1.38 -12.02 15.90
CA ALA A 418 2.65 -11.44 15.54
C ALA A 418 2.83 -10.01 16.08
N SER A 419 2.00 -9.57 17.04
CA SER A 419 2.00 -8.21 17.58
C SER A 419 3.33 -7.80 18.25
N LYS A 420 4.14 -8.77 18.66
CA LYS A 420 5.46 -8.56 19.28
C LYS A 420 6.63 -8.74 18.29
N GLU A 421 6.35 -9.12 17.06
CA GLU A 421 7.35 -9.45 16.03
C GLU A 421 7.74 -8.19 15.22
N TYR A 422 8.43 -7.24 15.84
CA TYR A 422 8.82 -6.00 15.18
C TYR A 422 10.16 -5.46 15.68
N LYS A 423 10.74 -4.59 14.88
CA LYS A 423 11.83 -3.69 15.28
C LYS A 423 11.24 -2.34 15.63
N GLU A 424 11.52 -1.88 16.84
CA GLU A 424 11.04 -0.57 17.30
C GLU A 424 11.74 0.55 16.52
N GLY A 425 10.95 1.51 16.05
CA GLY A 425 11.40 2.72 15.39
C GLY A 425 10.92 3.98 16.14
N LYS A 426 11.58 5.11 15.90
CA LYS A 426 11.25 6.38 16.58
C LYS A 426 9.81 6.83 16.33
N ASN A 427 9.35 6.75 15.10
CA ASN A 427 8.01 7.19 14.69
C ASN A 427 7.10 6.03 14.29
N GLN A 428 7.68 4.94 13.83
CA GLN A 428 6.99 3.81 13.24
C GLN A 428 7.78 2.53 13.51
N ASN A 429 7.07 1.44 13.84
CA ASN A 429 7.64 0.12 13.94
C ASN A 429 7.79 -0.50 12.54
N THR A 430 8.69 -1.45 12.38
CA THR A 430 8.91 -2.17 11.12
C THR A 430 8.97 -3.67 11.38
N LEU A 431 8.46 -4.47 10.43
CA LEU A 431 8.72 -5.90 10.42
C LEU A 431 10.12 -6.14 9.87
N ASN A 432 10.89 -6.98 10.53
CA ASN A 432 12.18 -7.42 9.97
C ASN A 432 11.99 -8.74 9.17
N PRO A 433 12.95 -9.13 8.35
CA PRO A 433 12.86 -10.37 7.57
C PRO A 433 12.62 -11.63 8.42
N GLU A 434 13.21 -11.68 9.61
CA GLU A 434 13.07 -12.81 10.55
C GLU A 434 11.62 -12.90 11.08
N SER A 435 10.98 -11.77 11.38
CA SER A 435 9.58 -11.71 11.81
C SER A 435 8.63 -12.19 10.71
N ILE A 436 8.89 -11.79 9.47
CA ILE A 436 8.12 -12.24 8.30
C ILE A 436 8.29 -13.75 8.14
N GLU A 437 9.53 -14.23 8.10
CA GLU A 437 9.84 -15.66 7.93
C GLU A 437 9.21 -16.51 9.05
N LYS A 438 9.31 -16.08 10.32
CA LYS A 438 8.70 -16.75 11.46
C LYS A 438 7.18 -16.88 11.28
N THR A 439 6.51 -15.79 10.90
CA THR A 439 5.06 -15.77 10.72
C THR A 439 4.62 -16.67 9.56
N VAL A 440 5.33 -16.61 8.42
CA VAL A 440 5.06 -17.46 7.25
C VAL A 440 5.29 -18.93 7.58
N LYS A 441 6.41 -19.30 8.22
CA LYS A 441 6.71 -20.67 8.64
C LYS A 441 5.68 -21.24 9.61
N ALA A 442 5.21 -20.42 10.56
CA ALA A 442 4.15 -20.83 11.48
C ALA A 442 2.85 -21.13 10.71
N TYR A 443 2.44 -20.21 9.83
CA TYR A 443 1.24 -20.39 9.00
C TYR A 443 1.33 -21.66 8.12
N GLU A 444 2.47 -21.91 7.48
CA GLU A 444 2.71 -23.08 6.62
C GLU A 444 2.82 -24.39 7.42
N GLY A 445 3.40 -24.33 8.60
CA GLY A 445 3.62 -25.49 9.46
C GLY A 445 2.34 -26.08 10.03
N MET A 446 1.24 -25.31 10.09
CA MET A 446 -0.07 -25.75 10.57
C MET A 446 0.00 -26.52 11.91
N GLN A 447 0.78 -26.02 12.86
CA GLN A 447 0.95 -26.61 14.18
C GLN A 447 0.90 -25.54 15.26
N ASP A 448 0.24 -25.85 16.37
CA ASP A 448 0.18 -24.92 17.50
C ASP A 448 1.58 -24.57 18.01
N ILE A 449 1.81 -23.29 18.23
CA ILE A 449 3.04 -22.74 18.80
C ILE A 449 2.65 -21.93 20.04
N GLU A 450 3.16 -22.33 21.18
CA GLU A 450 2.86 -21.69 22.46
C GLU A 450 3.08 -20.17 22.40
N LYS A 451 2.11 -19.39 22.89
CA LYS A 451 2.12 -17.92 22.94
C LYS A 451 2.26 -17.23 21.57
N PHE A 452 2.11 -17.96 20.45
CA PHE A 452 2.29 -17.39 19.12
C PHE A 452 1.21 -17.80 18.10
N MET A 453 0.83 -19.10 18.04
CA MET A 453 -0.12 -19.60 17.05
C MET A 453 -1.00 -20.71 17.62
N ARG A 454 -2.30 -20.67 17.26
CA ARG A 454 -3.26 -21.77 17.52
C ARG A 454 -4.11 -22.05 16.28
N ILE A 455 -4.43 -23.33 16.10
CA ILE A 455 -5.46 -23.78 15.14
C ILE A 455 -6.74 -23.99 15.93
N VAL A 456 -7.66 -23.04 15.81
CA VAL A 456 -8.87 -22.97 16.64
C VAL A 456 -10.04 -23.60 15.90
N PRO A 457 -10.71 -24.64 16.48
CA PRO A 457 -11.93 -25.21 15.91
C PRO A 457 -13.07 -24.20 15.86
N LEU A 458 -13.94 -24.32 14.87
CA LEU A 458 -15.11 -23.44 14.71
C LEU A 458 -16.07 -23.52 15.92
N GLU A 459 -16.16 -24.69 16.57
CA GLU A 459 -16.95 -24.89 17.77
C GLU A 459 -16.49 -23.98 18.92
N GLU A 460 -15.18 -23.88 19.15
CA GLU A 460 -14.61 -22.98 20.16
C GLU A 460 -14.89 -21.52 19.82
N ILE A 461 -14.79 -21.16 18.53
CA ILE A 461 -15.09 -19.80 18.06
C ILE A 461 -16.57 -19.47 18.26
N LYS A 462 -17.45 -20.43 18.03
CA LYS A 462 -18.89 -20.30 18.27
C LYS A 462 -19.21 -20.12 19.76
N GLU A 463 -18.57 -20.87 20.66
CA GLU A 463 -18.68 -20.69 22.10
C GLU A 463 -18.23 -19.29 22.57
N ASN A 464 -17.35 -18.67 21.83
CA ASN A 464 -16.90 -17.29 21.99
C ASN A 464 -17.74 -16.25 21.22
N ASP A 465 -18.99 -16.53 20.86
CA ASP A 465 -19.91 -15.66 20.11
C ASP A 465 -19.34 -15.19 18.77
N TYR A 466 -18.61 -16.05 18.07
CA TYR A 466 -17.90 -15.74 16.83
C TYR A 466 -16.95 -14.54 16.96
N ASN A 467 -16.46 -14.26 18.14
CA ASN A 467 -15.48 -13.23 18.42
C ASN A 467 -14.09 -13.75 18.09
N LEU A 468 -13.37 -13.06 17.21
CA LEU A 468 -12.05 -13.45 16.72
C LEU A 468 -10.92 -12.60 17.33
N ASN A 469 -11.18 -11.94 18.47
CA ASN A 469 -10.10 -11.23 19.18
C ASN A 469 -8.99 -12.21 19.56
N ILE A 470 -7.79 -11.97 19.03
CA ILE A 470 -6.64 -12.87 19.13
C ILE A 470 -6.30 -13.24 20.57
N ALA A 471 -6.37 -12.26 21.49
CA ALA A 471 -6.08 -12.47 22.91
C ALA A 471 -7.04 -13.46 23.63
N ARG A 472 -8.16 -13.83 23.00
CA ARG A 472 -9.04 -14.90 23.53
C ARG A 472 -8.49 -16.29 23.28
N TYR A 473 -7.63 -16.44 22.28
CA TYR A 473 -7.12 -17.74 21.82
C TYR A 473 -5.63 -17.91 22.08
N ILE A 474 -4.89 -16.81 22.16
CA ILE A 474 -3.44 -16.81 22.41
C ILE A 474 -3.16 -15.92 23.60
N ASP A 475 -2.72 -16.54 24.70
CA ASP A 475 -2.26 -15.81 25.87
C ASP A 475 -0.79 -15.46 25.71
N THR A 476 -0.54 -14.18 25.36
CA THR A 476 0.82 -13.62 25.26
C THR A 476 1.27 -12.92 26.52
N SER A 477 0.50 -13.05 27.66
CA SER A 477 0.94 -12.51 28.92
C SER A 477 2.30 -13.11 29.31
N SER A 478 3.22 -12.28 29.76
CA SER A 478 4.40 -12.77 30.47
C SER A 478 3.90 -13.50 31.72
N GLU A 479 4.45 -14.68 32.02
CA GLU A 479 4.28 -15.22 33.35
C GLU A 479 4.55 -14.08 34.33
N GLU A 480 3.58 -13.79 35.20
CA GLU A 480 3.84 -12.88 36.31
C GLU A 480 5.04 -13.47 37.03
N GLU A 481 6.19 -12.75 37.01
CA GLU A 481 7.28 -13.10 37.89
C GLU A 481 6.70 -13.23 39.27
N ILE A 482 6.75 -14.42 39.82
CA ILE A 482 6.36 -14.64 41.24
C ILE A 482 7.30 -13.74 42.02
N ILE A 483 6.80 -12.55 42.34
CA ILE A 483 7.58 -11.57 43.10
C ILE A 483 7.82 -12.22 44.45
N ASN A 484 9.02 -12.69 44.68
CA ASN A 484 9.42 -13.18 45.97
C ASN A 484 9.46 -11.98 46.93
N ILE A 485 8.36 -11.81 47.67
CA ILE A 485 8.13 -10.68 48.59
C ILE A 485 9.30 -10.55 49.57
N GLU A 486 9.86 -11.66 50.03
CA GLU A 486 10.99 -11.68 50.96
C GLU A 486 12.26 -11.07 50.32
N ASN A 487 12.53 -11.38 49.06
CA ASN A 487 13.64 -10.79 48.31
C ASN A 487 13.43 -9.27 48.07
N VAL A 488 12.19 -8.84 47.84
CA VAL A 488 11.88 -7.41 47.65
C VAL A 488 12.03 -6.67 48.97
N ILE A 489 11.56 -7.23 50.10
CA ILE A 489 11.71 -6.65 51.45
C ILE A 489 13.22 -6.54 51.81
N ASN A 490 14.01 -7.56 51.54
CA ASN A 490 15.46 -7.50 51.76
C ASN A 490 16.15 -6.43 50.92
N LYS A 491 15.79 -6.30 49.65
CA LYS A 491 16.31 -5.21 48.78
C LYS A 491 15.93 -3.83 49.26
N ILE A 492 14.71 -3.66 49.77
CA ILE A 492 14.26 -2.39 50.37
C ILE A 492 15.11 -2.06 51.59
N ALA A 493 15.31 -3.04 52.51
CA ALA A 493 16.14 -2.84 53.70
C ALA A 493 17.58 -2.45 53.35
N ASP A 494 18.19 -3.10 52.34
CA ASP A 494 19.53 -2.76 51.85
C ASP A 494 19.62 -1.34 51.25
N ILE A 495 18.55 -0.90 50.58
CA ILE A 495 18.49 0.47 50.01
C ILE A 495 18.35 1.50 51.13
N GLU A 496 17.48 1.25 52.13
CA GLU A 496 17.31 2.14 53.29
C GLU A 496 18.61 2.25 54.13
N GLU A 497 19.39 1.19 54.24
CA GLU A 497 20.70 1.23 54.92
C GLU A 497 21.69 2.11 54.17
N LYS A 498 21.76 1.94 52.84
CA LYS A 498 22.61 2.77 51.96
C LYS A 498 22.19 4.27 52.00
N GLU A 499 20.88 4.53 51.99
CA GLU A 499 20.33 5.89 52.13
C GLU A 499 20.82 6.56 53.43
N LYS A 500 20.72 5.85 54.59
CA LYS A 500 21.24 6.34 55.88
C LYS A 500 22.74 6.60 55.86
N GLU A 501 23.53 5.74 55.20
CA GLU A 501 24.98 5.98 55.07
C GLU A 501 25.28 7.23 54.24
N ILE A 502 24.53 7.43 53.15
CA ILE A 502 24.67 8.61 52.26
C ILE A 502 24.26 9.88 53.00
N ASP A 503 23.12 9.84 53.70
CA ASP A 503 22.64 10.97 54.51
C ASP A 503 23.60 11.34 55.62
N THR A 504 24.23 10.36 56.24
CA THR A 504 25.27 10.60 57.28
C THR A 504 26.45 11.33 56.67
N LYS A 505 26.97 10.86 55.53
CA LYS A 505 28.07 11.51 54.81
C LYS A 505 27.71 12.92 54.32
N LEU A 506 26.49 13.07 53.80
CA LEU A 506 25.98 14.37 53.35
C LEU A 506 25.94 15.38 54.51
N ASN A 507 25.43 14.96 55.68
CA ASN A 507 25.38 15.81 56.87
C ASN A 507 26.78 16.17 57.39
N GLU A 508 27.76 15.24 57.32
CA GLU A 508 29.16 15.55 57.63
C GLU A 508 29.74 16.60 56.69
N TYR A 509 29.51 16.51 55.38
CA TYR A 509 29.95 17.50 54.42
C TYR A 509 29.25 18.85 54.60
N LEU A 510 27.94 18.85 54.87
CA LEU A 510 27.20 20.08 55.14
C LEU A 510 27.69 20.82 56.40
N LYS A 511 28.09 20.07 57.46
CA LYS A 511 28.76 20.62 58.64
C LYS A 511 30.10 21.24 58.31
N ILE A 512 30.95 20.55 57.55
CA ILE A 512 32.26 21.06 57.10
C ILE A 512 32.12 22.34 56.29
N LEU A 513 31.08 22.45 55.47
CA LEU A 513 30.79 23.60 54.63
C LEU A 513 30.00 24.71 55.36
N GLY A 514 29.61 24.52 56.64
CA GLY A 514 28.92 25.52 57.45
C GLY A 514 27.44 25.75 57.12
N PHE A 515 26.80 24.79 56.42
CA PHE A 515 25.37 24.89 56.08
C PHE A 515 24.44 24.27 57.15
N VAL A 516 24.97 23.44 58.05
CA VAL A 516 24.23 22.86 59.16
C VAL A 516 25.13 22.92 60.41
N SER A 517 24.54 23.28 61.57
CA SER A 517 25.24 23.37 62.88
C SER A 517 25.38 21.98 63.57
#